data_6e5bcbe50fde1094ed810128cd2a6c3d
#
_entry.id   6e5bcbe50fde1094ed810128cd2a6c3d
#
_cell.length_a   1.000
_cell.length_b   1.000
_cell.length_c   1.000
_cell.angle_alpha   90.00
_cell.angle_beta   90.00
_cell.angle_gamma   90.00
#
_symmetry.space_group_name_H-M   'P 1'
#
loop_
_entity.id
_entity.type
_entity.pdbx_description
1 polymer ?
#
loop_
_entity_poly.entity_id
_entity_poly.type
_entity_poly.pdbx_seq_one_letter_code
_entity_poly.pdbx_strand_id
1 'polypeptide(L)'
;MCIRDRVGIGTDGANGGSLDLFEAMKLSRIAQSLHYGAPYLDAEVVSPFDLVTMATVGGARVCGLDNEIGSLEVGKRADLIILEPGLNALPIDDPYFAIVNSLHGSDVGDVIVNGQPVMRDGKILTVDEEAIAREVAVRAPRLQQALLERIH
;
A
#
# COMPACT_ATOMS: atom_id res chain seq x y z
N MET A 1 3.72 19.63 -21.05
CA MET A 1 4.25 18.48 -20.32
C MET A 1 3.07 17.79 -19.66
N CYS A 2 2.59 16.69 -20.25
CA CYS A 2 1.43 15.97 -19.71
C CYS A 2 1.89 15.12 -18.53
N ILE A 3 1.55 15.53 -17.33
CA ILE A 3 1.85 14.82 -16.06
C ILE A 3 1.08 13.47 -15.99
N ARG A 4 0.16 13.21 -16.91
CA ARG A 4 -0.74 12.04 -16.91
C ARG A 4 -0.07 10.69 -17.19
N ASP A 5 1.13 10.67 -17.74
CA ASP A 5 1.71 9.41 -18.25
C ASP A 5 2.54 8.65 -17.21
N ARG A 6 2.80 9.26 -16.04
CA ARG A 6 3.59 8.65 -14.96
C ARG A 6 3.05 9.08 -13.61
N VAL A 7 2.08 8.33 -13.10
CA VAL A 7 1.53 8.53 -11.75
C VAL A 7 1.69 7.25 -10.97
N GLY A 8 2.23 7.36 -9.76
CA GLY A 8 2.30 6.30 -8.78
C GLY A 8 1.57 6.72 -7.50
N ILE A 9 1.14 5.75 -6.71
CA ILE A 9 0.55 5.96 -5.38
C ILE A 9 1.62 5.67 -4.34
N GLY A 10 1.68 6.50 -3.31
CA GLY A 10 2.52 6.32 -2.13
C GLY A 10 1.76 6.70 -0.86
N THR A 11 2.25 6.24 0.27
CA THR A 11 1.64 6.48 1.59
C THR A 11 2.19 7.73 2.29
N ASP A 12 3.24 8.35 1.73
CA ASP A 12 4.00 9.42 2.38
C ASP A 12 4.56 9.00 3.75
N GLY A 13 4.68 9.90 4.71
CA GLY A 13 5.17 9.60 6.05
C GLY A 13 4.09 9.12 7.01
N ALA A 14 4.46 8.31 8.00
CA ALA A 14 3.55 7.76 9.00
C ALA A 14 2.99 8.81 10.00
N ASN A 15 3.36 10.07 9.88
CA ASN A 15 2.93 11.14 10.79
C ASN A 15 1.49 11.63 10.55
N GLY A 16 0.91 11.35 9.41
CA GLY A 16 -0.42 11.83 9.04
C GLY A 16 -1.38 10.75 8.55
N GLY A 17 -0.95 9.49 8.51
CA GLY A 17 -1.76 8.41 7.98
C GLY A 17 -1.15 7.02 8.17
N SER A 18 -1.80 6.05 7.60
CA SER A 18 -1.36 4.66 7.55
C SER A 18 -0.24 4.46 6.53
N LEU A 19 0.66 3.51 6.80
CA LEU A 19 1.63 3.01 5.80
C LEU A 19 1.03 1.94 4.89
N ASP A 20 -0.27 1.73 4.96
CA ASP A 20 -1.00 0.74 4.16
C ASP A 20 -1.33 1.30 2.77
N LEU A 21 -0.76 0.70 1.73
CA LEU A 21 -1.00 1.11 0.36
C LEU A 21 -2.42 0.77 -0.14
N PHE A 22 -3.06 -0.25 0.44
CA PHE A 22 -4.48 -0.56 0.16
C PHE A 22 -5.38 0.59 0.63
N GLU A 23 -5.12 1.11 1.83
CA GLU A 23 -5.83 2.29 2.35
C GLU A 23 -5.57 3.53 1.48
N ALA A 24 -4.34 3.76 1.03
CA ALA A 24 -4.01 4.87 0.14
C ALA A 24 -4.77 4.80 -1.19
N MET A 25 -4.90 3.61 -1.79
CA MET A 25 -5.72 3.39 -3.00
C MET A 25 -7.20 3.68 -2.74
N LYS A 26 -7.75 3.16 -1.65
CA LYS A 26 -9.15 3.38 -1.25
C LYS A 26 -9.46 4.86 -1.01
N LEU A 27 -8.61 5.55 -0.27
CA LEU A 27 -8.75 6.99 -0.02
C LEU A 27 -8.63 7.80 -1.32
N SER A 28 -7.72 7.45 -2.21
CA SER A 28 -7.59 8.08 -3.52
C SER A 28 -8.88 7.96 -4.33
N ARG A 29 -9.50 6.78 -4.34
CA ARG A 29 -10.78 6.54 -5.02
C ARG A 29 -11.90 7.38 -4.41
N ILE A 30 -12.02 7.38 -3.08
CA ILE A 30 -13.05 8.15 -2.37
C ILE A 30 -12.89 9.65 -2.65
N ALA A 31 -11.67 10.18 -2.52
CA ALA A 31 -11.39 11.60 -2.76
C ALA A 31 -11.72 12.03 -4.19
N GLN A 32 -11.34 11.23 -5.19
CA GLN A 32 -11.66 11.48 -6.60
C GLN A 32 -13.18 11.43 -6.84
N SER A 33 -13.86 10.44 -6.28
CA SER A 33 -15.32 10.30 -6.41
C SER A 33 -16.06 11.48 -5.76
N LEU A 34 -15.60 11.98 -4.62
CA LEU A 34 -16.19 13.14 -3.96
C LEU A 34 -15.93 14.45 -4.73
N HIS A 35 -14.73 14.61 -5.28
CA HIS A 35 -14.37 15.87 -5.93
C HIS A 35 -14.90 16.00 -7.36
N TYR A 36 -14.83 14.92 -8.12
CA TYR A 36 -15.22 14.92 -9.55
C TYR A 36 -16.51 14.12 -9.82
N GLY A 37 -16.70 12.99 -9.16
CA GLY A 37 -17.83 12.10 -9.43
C GLY A 37 -19.16 12.66 -8.94
N ALA A 38 -19.29 12.90 -7.64
CA ALA A 38 -20.56 13.32 -7.05
C ALA A 38 -21.11 14.66 -7.62
N PRO A 39 -20.29 15.72 -7.79
CA PRO A 39 -20.77 16.99 -8.35
C PRO A 39 -21.20 16.91 -9.82
N TYR A 40 -20.59 16.00 -10.59
CA TYR A 40 -20.81 15.88 -12.03
C TYR A 40 -21.60 14.63 -12.42
N LEU A 41 -22.06 13.84 -11.44
CA LEU A 41 -22.76 12.56 -11.63
C LEU A 41 -21.92 11.57 -12.49
N ASP A 42 -20.60 11.67 -12.40
CA ASP A 42 -19.66 10.78 -13.09
C ASP A 42 -19.28 9.64 -12.14
N ALA A 43 -19.66 8.42 -12.48
CA ALA A 43 -19.44 7.24 -11.66
C ALA A 43 -17.99 6.68 -11.79
N GLU A 44 -17.25 7.07 -12.83
CA GLU A 44 -15.97 6.44 -13.18
C GLU A 44 -14.80 7.43 -13.26
N VAL A 45 -14.57 8.21 -12.21
CA VAL A 45 -13.45 9.17 -12.19
C VAL A 45 -12.10 8.47 -12.18
N VAL A 46 -11.97 7.39 -11.44
CA VAL A 46 -10.80 6.50 -11.40
C VAL A 46 -11.23 5.07 -11.11
N SER A 47 -10.85 4.15 -11.98
CA SER A 47 -11.22 2.73 -11.80
C SER A 47 -10.30 2.03 -10.77
N PRO A 48 -10.78 0.94 -10.13
CA PRO A 48 -9.91 0.10 -9.30
C PRO A 48 -8.69 -0.43 -10.04
N PHE A 49 -8.82 -0.79 -11.31
CA PHE A 49 -7.72 -1.21 -12.17
C PHE A 49 -6.65 -0.12 -12.31
N ASP A 50 -7.04 1.15 -12.51
CA ASP A 50 -6.10 2.26 -12.61
C ASP A 50 -5.33 2.45 -11.30
N LEU A 51 -6.01 2.35 -10.15
CA LEU A 51 -5.37 2.49 -8.84
C LEU A 51 -4.35 1.38 -8.55
N VAL A 52 -4.69 0.12 -8.85
CA VAL A 52 -3.72 -0.99 -8.73
C VAL A 52 -2.57 -0.80 -9.72
N THR A 53 -2.85 -0.34 -10.94
CA THR A 53 -1.81 -0.02 -11.92
C THR A 53 -0.88 1.09 -11.41
N MET A 54 -1.41 2.16 -10.81
CA MET A 54 -0.63 3.23 -10.20
C MET A 54 0.21 2.74 -9.01
N ALA A 55 -0.28 1.77 -8.25
CA ALA A 55 0.43 1.18 -7.12
C ALA A 55 1.53 0.17 -7.53
N THR A 56 1.52 -0.30 -8.76
CA THR A 56 2.45 -1.32 -9.30
C THR A 56 3.28 -0.77 -10.45
N VAL A 57 2.86 -0.99 -11.69
CA VAL A 57 3.58 -0.57 -12.90
C VAL A 57 3.74 0.95 -12.97
N GLY A 58 2.75 1.72 -12.53
CA GLY A 58 2.79 3.17 -12.46
C GLY A 58 3.88 3.65 -11.52
N GLY A 59 3.95 3.08 -10.31
CA GLY A 59 5.00 3.34 -9.33
C GLY A 59 6.39 3.01 -9.87
N ALA A 60 6.55 1.84 -10.51
CA ALA A 60 7.79 1.43 -11.14
C ALA A 60 8.24 2.44 -12.21
N ARG A 61 7.32 2.93 -13.06
CA ARG A 61 7.61 3.94 -14.09
C ARG A 61 8.03 5.28 -13.50
N VAL A 62 7.40 5.72 -12.41
CA VAL A 62 7.79 6.95 -11.71
C VAL A 62 9.22 6.84 -11.19
N CYS A 63 9.61 5.67 -10.68
CA CYS A 63 10.96 5.38 -10.21
C CYS A 63 11.97 5.10 -11.33
N GLY A 64 11.55 4.95 -12.58
CA GLY A 64 12.42 4.57 -13.72
C GLY A 64 12.86 3.10 -13.67
N LEU A 65 12.10 2.23 -13.01
CA LEU A 65 12.40 0.81 -12.76
C LEU A 65 11.44 -0.14 -13.48
N ASP A 66 10.61 0.34 -14.38
CA ASP A 66 9.57 -0.43 -15.04
C ASP A 66 10.07 -1.57 -15.94
N ASN A 67 11.35 -1.56 -16.30
CA ASN A 67 12.02 -2.69 -16.95
C ASN A 67 12.42 -3.81 -15.96
N GLU A 68 12.44 -3.54 -14.65
CA GLU A 68 12.93 -4.45 -13.63
C GLU A 68 11.84 -4.96 -12.69
N ILE A 69 10.82 -4.12 -12.37
CA ILE A 69 9.77 -4.37 -11.40
C ILE A 69 8.40 -3.87 -11.88
N GLY A 70 7.38 -4.07 -11.07
CA GLY A 70 6.02 -3.54 -11.27
C GLY A 70 5.06 -4.48 -11.99
N SER A 71 5.56 -5.55 -12.61
CA SER A 71 4.76 -6.60 -13.25
C SER A 71 5.44 -7.95 -13.15
N LEU A 72 4.65 -9.03 -13.20
CA LEU A 72 5.13 -10.40 -13.19
C LEU A 72 5.43 -10.85 -14.63
N GLU A 73 6.66 -10.62 -15.08
CA GLU A 73 7.13 -10.94 -16.42
C GLU A 73 8.48 -11.66 -16.37
N VAL A 74 8.73 -12.54 -17.34
CA VAL A 74 10.02 -13.22 -17.46
C VAL A 74 11.13 -12.20 -17.71
N GLY A 75 12.17 -12.26 -16.88
CA GLY A 75 13.30 -11.32 -16.93
C GLY A 75 13.22 -10.17 -15.94
N LYS A 76 12.07 -9.94 -15.32
CA LYS A 76 11.93 -8.99 -14.19
C LYS A 76 12.26 -9.63 -12.85
N ARG A 77 12.49 -8.82 -11.85
CA ARG A 77 12.64 -9.27 -10.47
C ARG A 77 11.34 -9.88 -9.96
N ALA A 78 11.43 -10.94 -9.19
CA ALA A 78 10.29 -11.54 -8.53
C ALA A 78 9.95 -10.73 -7.27
N ASP A 79 9.28 -9.60 -7.45
CA ASP A 79 8.70 -8.77 -6.40
C ASP A 79 7.19 -8.97 -6.42
N LEU A 80 6.65 -9.67 -5.43
CA LEU A 80 5.22 -10.00 -5.37
C LEU A 80 4.73 -10.16 -3.94
N ILE A 81 3.42 -10.00 -3.78
CA ILE A 81 2.69 -10.31 -2.57
C ILE A 81 1.65 -11.39 -2.87
N ILE A 82 1.35 -12.24 -1.90
CA ILE A 82 0.25 -13.20 -1.95
C ILE A 82 -0.82 -12.71 -0.97
N LEU A 83 -2.03 -12.55 -1.48
CA LEU A 83 -3.18 -12.10 -0.71
C LEU A 83 -3.99 -13.30 -0.23
N GLU A 84 -4.40 -13.28 1.03
CA GLU A 84 -5.24 -14.29 1.68
C GLU A 84 -6.54 -13.65 2.16
N PRO A 85 -7.53 -13.45 1.26
CA PRO A 85 -8.75 -12.74 1.60
C PRO A 85 -9.57 -13.46 2.67
N GLY A 86 -9.96 -12.73 3.73
CA GLY A 86 -10.89 -13.22 4.72
C GLY A 86 -12.34 -13.25 4.23
N LEU A 87 -13.26 -13.76 5.05
CA LEU A 87 -14.70 -13.88 4.74
C LEU A 87 -15.36 -12.53 4.42
N ASN A 88 -14.82 -11.45 4.97
CA ASN A 88 -15.30 -10.08 4.74
C ASN A 88 -15.08 -9.58 3.30
N ALA A 89 -14.19 -10.21 2.54
CA ALA A 89 -13.91 -9.86 1.15
C ALA A 89 -14.66 -10.75 0.13
N LEU A 90 -15.38 -11.76 0.59
CA LEU A 90 -16.09 -12.71 -0.28
C LEU A 90 -17.53 -12.28 -0.57
N PRO A 91 -18.10 -12.60 -1.75
CA PRO A 91 -17.41 -13.20 -2.90
C PRO A 91 -16.53 -12.19 -3.65
N ILE A 92 -15.47 -12.66 -4.31
CA ILE A 92 -14.60 -11.84 -5.13
C ILE A 92 -14.99 -12.05 -6.60
N ASP A 93 -15.79 -11.14 -7.15
CA ASP A 93 -16.18 -11.15 -8.56
C ASP A 93 -15.17 -10.38 -9.41
N ASP A 94 -14.66 -9.26 -8.88
CA ASP A 94 -13.61 -8.43 -9.49
C ASP A 94 -12.43 -8.31 -8.51
N PRO A 95 -11.25 -8.89 -8.83
CA PRO A 95 -10.10 -8.83 -7.95
C PRO A 95 -9.57 -7.41 -7.76
N TYR A 96 -9.63 -6.54 -8.76
CA TYR A 96 -9.19 -5.15 -8.61
C TYR A 96 -10.10 -4.38 -7.66
N PHE A 97 -11.42 -4.61 -7.78
CA PHE A 97 -12.38 -4.01 -6.85
C PHE A 97 -12.14 -4.49 -5.42
N ALA A 98 -11.90 -5.77 -5.22
CA ALA A 98 -11.60 -6.34 -3.90
C ALA A 98 -10.32 -5.74 -3.31
N ILE A 99 -9.22 -5.67 -4.08
CA ILE A 99 -7.95 -5.08 -3.66
C ILE A 99 -8.15 -3.63 -3.18
N VAL A 100 -8.89 -2.82 -3.92
CA VAL A 100 -9.03 -1.39 -3.59
C VAL A 100 -10.04 -1.13 -2.47
N ASN A 101 -11.11 -1.93 -2.36
CA ASN A 101 -12.23 -1.59 -1.48
C ASN A 101 -12.37 -2.47 -0.24
N SER A 102 -11.92 -3.73 -0.32
CA SER A 102 -12.21 -4.74 0.71
C SER A 102 -10.97 -5.26 1.42
N LEU A 103 -9.81 -5.28 0.76
CA LEU A 103 -8.58 -5.83 1.32
C LEU A 103 -7.74 -4.74 2.01
N HIS A 104 -6.87 -5.21 2.91
CA HIS A 104 -5.96 -4.41 3.72
C HIS A 104 -4.57 -5.05 3.75
N GLY A 105 -3.56 -4.34 4.26
CA GLY A 105 -2.22 -4.91 4.44
C GLY A 105 -2.20 -6.15 5.33
N SER A 106 -3.17 -6.31 6.23
CA SER A 106 -3.33 -7.52 7.06
C SER A 106 -3.77 -8.76 6.29
N ASP A 107 -4.28 -8.61 5.07
CA ASP A 107 -4.66 -9.73 4.20
C ASP A 107 -3.48 -10.21 3.32
N VAL A 108 -2.28 -9.66 3.54
CA VAL A 108 -1.04 -10.11 2.88
C VAL A 108 -0.47 -11.27 3.67
N GLY A 109 -0.50 -12.48 3.11
CA GLY A 109 0.10 -13.68 3.71
C GLY A 109 1.60 -13.73 3.47
N ASP A 110 2.04 -13.64 2.21
CA ASP A 110 3.44 -13.72 1.84
C ASP A 110 3.93 -12.46 1.10
N VAL A 111 5.20 -12.11 1.32
CA VAL A 111 5.91 -11.06 0.56
C VAL A 111 7.24 -11.62 0.08
N ILE A 112 7.49 -11.50 -1.22
CA ILE A 112 8.72 -11.90 -1.88
C ILE A 112 9.33 -10.66 -2.52
N VAL A 113 10.61 -10.39 -2.24
CA VAL A 113 11.36 -9.27 -2.81
C VAL A 113 12.61 -9.83 -3.48
N ASN A 114 12.77 -9.53 -4.76
CA ASN A 114 13.88 -10.01 -5.58
C ASN A 114 14.07 -11.54 -5.48
N GLY A 115 12.95 -12.28 -5.46
CA GLY A 115 12.91 -13.73 -5.34
C GLY A 115 13.18 -14.30 -3.95
N GLN A 116 13.39 -13.43 -2.93
CA GLN A 116 13.61 -13.84 -1.55
C GLN A 116 12.36 -13.61 -0.70
N PRO A 117 11.85 -14.62 0.01
CA PRO A 117 10.74 -14.41 0.93
C PRO A 117 11.19 -13.52 2.10
N VAL A 118 10.49 -12.41 2.32
CA VAL A 118 10.72 -11.49 3.45
C VAL A 118 9.60 -11.58 4.49
N MET A 119 8.43 -12.09 4.10
CA MET A 119 7.31 -12.41 4.98
C MET A 119 6.67 -13.71 4.52
N ARG A 120 6.20 -14.55 5.43
CA ARG A 120 5.48 -15.80 5.18
C ARG A 120 4.43 -16.05 6.26
N ASP A 121 3.23 -16.46 5.85
CA ASP A 121 2.09 -16.68 6.75
C ASP A 121 1.86 -15.49 7.71
N GLY A 122 1.98 -14.26 7.20
CA GLY A 122 1.85 -13.04 7.98
C GLY A 122 3.00 -12.72 8.94
N LYS A 123 4.10 -13.50 8.94
CA LYS A 123 5.27 -13.31 9.82
C LYS A 123 6.46 -12.76 9.05
N ILE A 124 7.03 -11.67 9.54
CA ILE A 124 8.24 -11.09 8.94
C ILE A 124 9.44 -11.97 9.28
N LEU A 125 10.21 -12.35 8.25
CA LEU A 125 11.36 -13.26 8.38
C LEU A 125 12.68 -12.53 8.63
N THR A 126 12.73 -11.23 8.35
CA THR A 126 13.97 -10.44 8.32
C THR A 126 14.22 -9.66 9.61
N VAL A 127 13.27 -9.61 10.54
CA VAL A 127 13.37 -8.88 11.81
C VAL A 127 12.75 -9.68 12.95
N ASP A 128 13.20 -9.41 14.18
CA ASP A 128 12.57 -9.89 15.42
C ASP A 128 11.53 -8.86 15.87
N GLU A 129 10.25 -9.12 15.53
CA GLU A 129 9.13 -8.22 15.84
C GLU A 129 8.93 -8.05 17.34
N GLU A 130 9.16 -9.12 18.14
CA GLU A 130 9.05 -9.04 19.59
C GLU A 130 10.15 -8.17 20.20
N ALA A 131 11.38 -8.27 19.70
CA ALA A 131 12.48 -7.41 20.14
C ALA A 131 12.19 -5.94 19.81
N ILE A 132 11.66 -5.67 18.62
CA ILE A 132 11.24 -4.31 18.21
C ILE A 132 10.13 -3.79 19.13
N ALA A 133 9.09 -4.59 19.40
CA ALA A 133 7.99 -4.20 20.28
C ALA A 133 8.48 -3.86 21.68
N ARG A 134 9.39 -4.67 22.25
CA ARG A 134 10.02 -4.39 23.56
C ARG A 134 10.79 -3.06 23.54
N GLU A 135 11.57 -2.81 22.50
CA GLU A 135 12.35 -1.57 22.39
C GLU A 135 11.46 -0.34 22.24
N VAL A 136 10.40 -0.42 21.45
CA VAL A 136 9.40 0.65 21.30
C VAL A 136 8.74 0.96 22.64
N ALA A 137 8.33 -0.06 23.40
CA ALA A 137 7.72 0.13 24.72
C ALA A 137 8.64 0.89 25.70
N VAL A 138 9.95 0.71 25.59
CA VAL A 138 10.94 1.43 26.41
C VAL A 138 11.20 2.87 25.93
N ARG A 139 11.26 3.08 24.61
CA ARG A 139 11.62 4.37 24.03
C ARG A 139 10.47 5.35 23.91
N ALA A 140 9.26 4.89 23.59
CA ALA A 140 8.12 5.75 23.34
C ALA A 140 7.79 6.69 24.54
N PRO A 141 7.73 6.23 25.80
CA PRO A 141 7.49 7.11 26.96
C PRO A 141 8.55 8.19 27.12
N ARG A 142 9.82 7.88 26.86
CA ARG A 142 10.94 8.85 26.96
C ARG A 142 10.83 9.94 25.91
N LEU A 143 10.45 9.58 24.67
CA LEU A 143 10.23 10.54 23.58
C LEU A 143 9.05 11.46 23.89
N GLN A 144 7.96 10.89 24.41
CA GLN A 144 6.78 11.64 24.81
C GLN A 144 7.11 12.67 25.90
N GLN A 145 7.86 12.29 26.93
CA GLN A 145 8.30 13.17 28.00
C GLN A 145 9.18 14.31 27.44
N ALA A 146 10.17 13.99 26.61
CA ALA A 146 11.05 14.97 26.00
C ALA A 146 10.30 15.98 25.09
N LEU A 147 9.22 15.55 24.43
CA LEU A 147 8.36 16.44 23.65
C LEU A 147 7.57 17.40 24.55
N LEU A 148 7.00 16.91 25.65
CA LEU A 148 6.24 17.73 26.60
C LEU A 148 7.12 18.81 27.24
N GLU A 149 8.38 18.46 27.56
CA GLU A 149 9.36 19.45 28.13
C GLU A 149 9.77 20.57 27.14
N ARG A 150 9.57 20.38 25.84
CA ARG A 150 9.87 21.37 24.79
C ARG A 150 8.70 22.29 24.47
N ILE A 151 7.50 21.93 24.83
CA ILE A 151 6.27 22.69 24.55
C ILE A 151 5.96 23.67 25.71
N HIS A 152 6.58 23.47 26.86
CA HIS A 152 6.52 24.36 28.03
C HIS A 152 7.80 25.17 28.20
#